data_a1156ef36c67c7392ffb41179936f031
#
_entry.id   a1156ef36c67c7392ffb41179936f031
#
_cell.length_a   1.000
_cell.length_b   1.000
_cell.length_c   1.000
_cell.angle_alpha   90.00
_cell.angle_beta   90.00
_cell.angle_gamma   90.00
#
_symmetry.space_group_name_H-M   'P 1'
#
loop_
_entity.id
_entity.type
_entity.pdbx_description
1 polymer ?
#
loop_
_entity_poly.entity_id
_entity_poly.type
_entity_poly.pdbx_seq_one_letter_code
_entity_poly.pdbx_strand_id
1 'polypeptide(L)'
;EINKITNYNFNLKKKITSKRKINEKFSTDSPKSIYGFTKHASEMLIQEFAYAFRLDYIIDRCGVISGPLQFGKEDQGFVSLWVWHHVNKKKLKYIGFGGNGHQVRDVLHVDDFCELILKQIKNFKKIKNKLFTVGGSTRSNTSLKDLTKVCEKKTGNKIHFSKKNKTSIYDISYFISNNKQVSKVYNWRPKKNINNIVHDIYEWIKKDYHKLKIYLR
;
A
#
# COMPACT_ATOMS: atom_id res chain seq x y z
N GLU A 1 -11.59 0.43 -18.27
CA GLU A 1 -10.10 0.49 -18.22
C GLU A 1 -9.52 -0.36 -17.08
N ILE A 2 -10.13 -0.38 -15.90
CA ILE A 2 -9.72 -1.28 -14.80
C ILE A 2 -9.78 -2.75 -15.25
N ASN A 3 -10.82 -3.16 -15.99
CA ASN A 3 -10.94 -4.52 -16.56
C ASN A 3 -9.84 -4.84 -17.59
N LYS A 4 -9.31 -3.86 -18.31
CA LYS A 4 -8.16 -4.06 -19.23
C LYS A 4 -6.85 -4.26 -18.46
N ILE A 5 -6.72 -3.70 -17.26
CA ILE A 5 -5.56 -3.91 -16.38
C ILE A 5 -5.64 -5.28 -15.70
N THR A 6 -6.86 -5.78 -15.41
CA THR A 6 -7.10 -7.06 -14.74
C THR A 6 -6.93 -8.28 -15.65
N ASN A 7 -7.08 -8.16 -16.97
CA ASN A 7 -6.98 -9.27 -17.91
C ASN A 7 -5.55 -9.58 -18.41
N TYR A 8 -4.53 -8.90 -17.91
CA TYR A 8 -3.16 -9.23 -18.23
C TYR A 8 -2.66 -10.43 -17.41
N ASN A 9 -2.34 -11.51 -18.12
CA ASN A 9 -1.65 -12.68 -17.59
C ASN A 9 -0.47 -12.24 -16.70
N PHE A 10 -0.48 -12.73 -15.46
CA PHE A 10 0.53 -12.49 -14.43
C PHE A 10 1.91 -13.07 -14.75
N ASN A 11 2.46 -12.78 -15.90
CA ASN A 11 3.85 -13.09 -16.20
C ASN A 11 4.74 -12.03 -15.53
N LEU A 12 4.95 -12.18 -14.22
CA LEU A 12 5.73 -11.28 -13.35
C LEU A 12 7.20 -11.12 -13.76
N LYS A 13 7.68 -11.84 -14.77
CA LYS A 13 9.03 -11.69 -15.31
C LYS A 13 9.17 -10.53 -16.31
N LYS A 14 8.09 -9.91 -16.78
CA LYS A 14 8.18 -8.72 -17.64
C LYS A 14 8.41 -7.48 -16.79
N LYS A 15 9.49 -6.76 -17.06
CA LYS A 15 9.83 -5.44 -16.53
C LYS A 15 8.57 -4.55 -16.41
N ILE A 16 8.25 -4.12 -15.20
CA ILE A 16 7.17 -3.14 -14.93
C ILE A 16 7.51 -1.85 -15.65
N THR A 17 6.83 -1.57 -16.74
CA THR A 17 7.05 -0.35 -17.53
C THR A 17 6.32 0.83 -16.90
N SER A 18 6.83 2.05 -17.10
CA SER A 18 6.20 3.30 -16.62
C SER A 18 4.75 3.48 -17.08
N LYS A 19 4.37 2.86 -18.21
CA LYS A 19 3.02 2.89 -18.78
C LYS A 19 1.94 2.17 -17.96
N ARG A 20 2.33 1.37 -16.96
CA ARG A 20 1.41 0.59 -16.11
C ARG A 20 1.28 1.12 -14.67
N LYS A 21 1.76 2.32 -14.38
CA LYS A 21 1.65 2.95 -13.06
C LYS A 21 0.46 3.89 -13.00
N ILE A 22 -0.23 3.87 -11.87
CA ILE A 22 -1.37 4.74 -11.56
C ILE A 22 -0.85 6.13 -11.19
N ASN A 23 -1.34 7.16 -11.87
CA ASN A 23 -1.01 8.56 -11.59
C ASN A 23 -2.28 9.37 -11.29
N GLU A 24 -2.13 10.67 -11.06
CA GLU A 24 -3.18 11.60 -10.69
C GLU A 24 -4.32 11.71 -11.73
N LYS A 25 -4.04 11.38 -13.01
CA LYS A 25 -5.01 11.40 -14.11
C LYS A 25 -5.81 10.10 -14.23
N PHE A 26 -5.56 9.12 -13.36
CA PHE A 26 -6.34 7.89 -13.37
C PHE A 26 -7.78 8.20 -12.97
N SER A 27 -8.76 7.81 -13.84
CA SER A 27 -10.17 8.09 -13.59
C SER A 27 -10.66 7.45 -12.28
N THR A 28 -11.40 8.24 -11.53
CA THR A 28 -12.11 7.83 -10.31
C THR A 28 -13.62 7.71 -10.52
N ASP A 29 -14.11 7.67 -11.77
CA ASP A 29 -15.55 7.70 -12.09
C ASP A 29 -16.22 6.33 -11.93
N SER A 30 -15.44 5.24 -12.01
CA SER A 30 -15.98 3.89 -11.90
C SER A 30 -16.45 3.56 -10.47
N PRO A 31 -17.45 2.65 -10.34
CA PRO A 31 -17.88 2.14 -9.04
C PRO A 31 -16.69 1.60 -8.24
N LYS A 32 -16.67 1.92 -6.96
CA LYS A 32 -15.65 1.51 -5.99
C LYS A 32 -16.34 1.00 -4.72
N SER A 33 -15.61 0.35 -3.83
CA SER A 33 -16.17 -0.06 -2.54
C SER A 33 -16.71 1.14 -1.77
N ILE A 34 -17.60 0.92 -0.80
CA ILE A 34 -18.09 1.97 0.10
C ILE A 34 -16.91 2.70 0.75
N TYR A 35 -15.88 1.96 1.20
CA TYR A 35 -14.66 2.56 1.73
C TYR A 35 -13.96 3.46 0.69
N GLY A 36 -13.79 2.99 -0.54
CA GLY A 36 -13.20 3.80 -1.62
C GLY A 36 -14.03 5.03 -1.94
N PHE A 37 -15.37 4.90 -1.89
CA PHE A 37 -16.29 6.03 -2.07
C PHE A 37 -16.12 7.06 -0.96
N THR A 38 -16.08 6.68 0.32
CA THR A 38 -15.90 7.64 1.42
C THR A 38 -14.58 8.41 1.29
N LYS A 39 -13.50 7.76 0.83
CA LYS A 39 -12.22 8.45 0.58
C LYS A 39 -12.30 9.44 -0.57
N HIS A 40 -12.97 9.08 -1.66
CA HIS A 40 -13.17 9.98 -2.79
C HIS A 40 -14.12 11.14 -2.43
N ALA A 41 -15.19 10.89 -1.70
CA ALA A 41 -16.08 11.94 -1.18
C ALA A 41 -15.34 12.91 -0.26
N SER A 42 -14.40 12.42 0.57
CA SER A 42 -13.54 13.29 1.39
C SER A 42 -12.64 14.20 0.55
N GLU A 43 -12.11 13.73 -0.59
CA GLU A 43 -11.33 14.57 -1.50
C GLU A 43 -12.20 15.73 -2.06
N MET A 44 -13.43 15.40 -2.51
CA MET A 44 -14.36 16.40 -3.03
C MET A 44 -14.76 17.40 -1.94
N LEU A 45 -15.08 16.91 -0.74
CA LEU A 45 -15.44 17.76 0.40
C LEU A 45 -14.30 18.72 0.78
N ILE A 46 -13.05 18.25 0.80
CA ILE A 46 -11.88 19.13 1.03
C ILE A 46 -11.81 20.25 0.00
N GLN A 47 -12.06 19.97 -1.27
CA GLN A 47 -12.03 20.96 -2.35
C GLN A 47 -13.17 21.99 -2.20
N GLU A 48 -14.39 21.56 -1.85
CA GLU A 48 -15.52 22.45 -1.57
C GLU A 48 -15.25 23.37 -0.37
N PHE A 49 -14.75 22.80 0.75
CA PHE A 49 -14.38 23.60 1.91
C PHE A 49 -13.24 24.58 1.59
N ALA A 50 -12.24 24.13 0.84
CA ALA A 50 -11.15 25.00 0.42
C ALA A 50 -11.65 26.19 -0.41
N TYR A 51 -12.59 25.96 -1.31
CA TYR A 51 -13.21 27.00 -2.11
C TYR A 51 -14.06 27.94 -1.24
N ALA A 52 -14.97 27.40 -0.44
CA ALA A 52 -15.93 28.18 0.36
C ALA A 52 -15.23 29.04 1.44
N PHE A 53 -14.19 28.49 2.08
CA PHE A 53 -13.50 29.15 3.21
C PHE A 53 -12.11 29.68 2.86
N ARG A 54 -11.74 29.68 1.57
CA ARG A 54 -10.42 30.13 1.07
C ARG A 54 -9.25 29.43 1.78
N LEU A 55 -9.39 28.15 2.02
CA LEU A 55 -8.36 27.32 2.63
C LEU A 55 -7.45 26.69 1.57
N ASP A 56 -6.21 26.47 1.93
CA ASP A 56 -5.27 25.74 1.09
C ASP A 56 -5.23 24.27 1.50
N TYR A 57 -4.94 23.36 0.55
CA TYR A 57 -4.89 21.93 0.80
C TYR A 57 -3.80 21.21 0.00
N ILE A 58 -3.44 20.01 0.45
CA ILE A 58 -2.72 18.99 -0.30
C ILE A 58 -3.47 17.67 -0.10
N ILE A 59 -3.68 16.93 -1.18
CA ILE A 59 -4.30 15.61 -1.16
C ILE A 59 -3.28 14.59 -1.66
N ASP A 60 -2.98 13.59 -0.83
CA ASP A 60 -2.14 12.45 -1.19
C ASP A 60 -3.01 11.20 -1.38
N ARG A 61 -3.16 10.73 -2.63
CA ARG A 61 -3.74 9.42 -2.94
C ARG A 61 -2.67 8.36 -2.73
N CYS A 62 -2.72 7.73 -1.57
CA CYS A 62 -1.70 6.79 -1.14
C CYS A 62 -1.98 5.36 -1.64
N GLY A 63 -0.93 4.67 -2.08
CA GLY A 63 -0.89 3.22 -2.14
C GLY A 63 -0.91 2.61 -0.73
N VAL A 64 -0.51 1.34 -0.59
CA VAL A 64 -0.43 0.72 0.73
C VAL A 64 0.69 1.37 1.54
N ILE A 65 0.37 1.88 2.73
CA ILE A 65 1.36 2.34 3.71
C ILE A 65 1.51 1.24 4.76
N SER A 66 2.75 0.91 5.12
CA SER A 66 3.03 -0.08 6.16
C SER A 66 4.33 0.20 6.90
N GLY A 67 4.41 -0.29 8.13
CA GLY A 67 5.58 -0.15 9.00
C GLY A 67 5.27 -0.58 10.43
N PRO A 68 6.20 -0.37 11.37
CA PRO A 68 5.97 -0.60 12.79
C PRO A 68 4.72 0.11 13.30
N LEU A 69 4.11 -0.42 14.35
CA LEU A 69 2.88 0.06 15.02
C LEU A 69 1.59 -0.10 14.18
N GLN A 70 1.65 -0.68 12.98
CA GLN A 70 0.45 -1.04 12.22
C GLN A 70 -0.04 -2.43 12.64
N PHE A 71 -1.25 -2.50 13.20
CA PHE A 71 -1.92 -3.77 13.51
C PHE A 71 -2.52 -4.37 12.24
N GLY A 72 -2.08 -5.58 11.88
CA GLY A 72 -2.58 -6.30 10.72
C GLY A 72 -3.81 -7.13 11.03
N LYS A 73 -4.81 -7.12 10.14
CA LYS A 73 -5.98 -7.99 10.13
C LYS A 73 -6.32 -8.43 8.71
N GLU A 74 -7.28 -9.36 8.55
CA GLU A 74 -7.57 -10.00 7.24
C GLU A 74 -7.88 -8.98 6.11
N ASP A 75 -8.53 -7.87 6.44
CA ASP A 75 -8.98 -6.85 5.49
C ASP A 75 -8.07 -5.62 5.41
N GLN A 76 -7.16 -5.42 6.37
CA GLN A 76 -6.26 -4.27 6.42
C GLN A 76 -4.89 -4.62 7.01
N GLY A 77 -3.83 -3.90 6.54
CA GLY A 77 -2.49 -4.07 7.10
C GLY A 77 -1.88 -5.45 6.82
N PHE A 78 -2.09 -5.98 5.61
CA PHE A 78 -1.67 -7.33 5.23
C PHE A 78 -0.17 -7.59 5.43
N VAL A 79 0.71 -6.59 5.31
CA VAL A 79 2.15 -6.79 5.52
C VAL A 79 2.44 -7.13 6.98
N SER A 80 1.88 -6.36 7.92
CA SER A 80 2.02 -6.63 9.36
C SER A 80 1.38 -7.97 9.74
N LEU A 81 0.22 -8.31 9.14
CA LEU A 81 -0.42 -9.60 9.32
C LEU A 81 0.49 -10.76 8.88
N TRP A 82 1.14 -10.64 7.69
CA TRP A 82 2.07 -11.65 7.18
C TRP A 82 3.25 -11.86 8.13
N VAL A 83 3.88 -10.77 8.59
CA VAL A 83 5.00 -10.87 9.54
C VAL A 83 4.56 -11.49 10.85
N TRP A 84 3.41 -11.05 11.41
CA TRP A 84 2.87 -11.61 12.66
C TRP A 84 2.59 -13.11 12.58
N HIS A 85 1.95 -13.55 11.49
CA HIS A 85 1.63 -14.97 11.29
C HIS A 85 2.90 -15.83 11.11
N HIS A 86 3.93 -15.32 10.41
CA HIS A 86 5.20 -16.04 10.31
C HIS A 86 5.93 -16.15 11.66
N VAL A 87 5.96 -15.07 12.45
CA VAL A 87 6.54 -15.08 13.80
C VAL A 87 5.85 -16.14 14.68
N ASN A 88 4.51 -16.23 14.61
CA ASN A 88 3.70 -17.12 15.44
C ASN A 88 3.40 -18.48 14.81
N LYS A 89 3.95 -18.79 13.63
CA LYS A 89 3.69 -20.02 12.87
C LYS A 89 2.19 -20.29 12.62
N LYS A 90 1.40 -19.22 12.50
CA LYS A 90 -0.04 -19.32 12.24
C LYS A 90 -0.32 -19.46 10.74
N LYS A 91 -1.42 -20.17 10.40
CA LYS A 91 -1.88 -20.35 9.02
C LYS A 91 -2.33 -19.01 8.41
N LEU A 92 -2.11 -18.83 7.11
CA LEU A 92 -2.62 -17.73 6.32
C LEU A 92 -3.43 -18.22 5.11
N LYS A 93 -4.11 -17.28 4.42
CA LYS A 93 -4.90 -17.58 3.21
C LYS A 93 -4.45 -16.68 2.07
N TYR A 94 -4.28 -17.26 0.88
CA TYR A 94 -4.29 -16.47 -0.34
C TYR A 94 -5.73 -16.34 -0.82
N ILE A 95 -6.26 -15.12 -0.84
CA ILE A 95 -7.66 -14.82 -1.17
C ILE A 95 -7.71 -14.12 -2.53
N GLY A 96 -8.65 -14.56 -3.38
CA GLY A 96 -8.87 -13.99 -4.71
C GLY A 96 -7.85 -14.42 -5.77
N PHE A 97 -8.13 -14.09 -7.02
CA PHE A 97 -7.28 -14.35 -8.18
C PHE A 97 -6.76 -15.80 -8.27
N GLY A 98 -7.67 -16.75 -8.05
CA GLY A 98 -7.33 -18.18 -8.05
C GLY A 98 -6.61 -18.69 -6.80
N GLY A 99 -6.48 -17.86 -5.76
CA GLY A 99 -5.84 -18.25 -4.49
C GLY A 99 -4.34 -18.50 -4.62
N ASN A 100 -3.66 -17.88 -5.58
CA ASN A 100 -2.25 -18.10 -5.86
C ASN A 100 -1.31 -17.02 -5.29
N GLY A 101 -1.87 -15.95 -4.72
CA GLY A 101 -1.11 -14.87 -4.10
C GLY A 101 -0.32 -14.00 -5.10
N HIS A 102 -0.75 -13.91 -6.36
CA HIS A 102 -0.05 -13.18 -7.42
C HIS A 102 -0.46 -11.71 -7.55
N GLN A 103 -1.50 -11.27 -6.84
CA GLN A 103 -1.89 -9.85 -6.83
C GLN A 103 -0.76 -8.98 -6.30
N VAL A 104 -0.50 -7.86 -7.01
CA VAL A 104 0.64 -6.98 -6.71
C VAL A 104 0.16 -5.66 -6.13
N ARG A 105 0.83 -5.20 -5.09
CA ARG A 105 0.69 -3.87 -4.50
C ARG A 105 2.06 -3.24 -4.32
N ASP A 106 2.14 -1.94 -4.51
CA ASP A 106 3.28 -1.21 -3.95
C ASP A 106 3.02 -0.87 -2.49
N VAL A 107 4.08 -0.86 -1.71
CA VAL A 107 4.03 -0.64 -0.27
C VAL A 107 5.02 0.46 0.09
N LEU A 108 4.52 1.54 0.66
CA LEU A 108 5.31 2.66 1.15
C LEU A 108 5.60 2.47 2.64
N HIS A 109 6.85 2.65 3.03
CA HIS A 109 7.21 2.66 4.45
C HIS A 109 6.66 3.92 5.13
N VAL A 110 6.14 3.78 6.35
CA VAL A 110 5.57 4.90 7.10
C VAL A 110 6.56 6.04 7.31
N ASP A 111 7.84 5.77 7.56
CA ASP A 111 8.87 6.81 7.74
C ASP A 111 9.10 7.61 6.45
N ASP A 112 9.11 6.95 5.28
CA ASP A 112 9.22 7.64 4.00
C ASP A 112 8.00 8.55 3.75
N PHE A 113 6.81 8.10 4.18
CA PHE A 113 5.61 8.93 4.10
C PHE A 113 5.68 10.12 5.07
N CYS A 114 6.11 9.92 6.31
CA CYS A 114 6.33 11.01 7.27
C CYS A 114 7.34 12.05 6.75
N GLU A 115 8.44 11.60 6.11
CA GLU A 115 9.40 12.51 5.48
C GLU A 115 8.72 13.37 4.39
N LEU A 116 7.84 12.79 3.58
CA LEU A 116 7.07 13.54 2.59
C LEU A 116 6.17 14.59 3.26
N ILE A 117 5.39 14.20 4.26
CA ILE A 117 4.49 15.12 4.98
C ILE A 117 5.27 16.31 5.57
N LEU A 118 6.42 16.06 6.18
CA LEU A 118 7.27 17.14 6.72
C LEU A 118 7.75 18.09 5.61
N LYS A 119 8.10 17.57 4.42
CA LYS A 119 8.44 18.40 3.26
C LYS A 119 7.23 19.21 2.74
N GLN A 120 6.04 18.62 2.75
CA GLN A 120 4.80 19.28 2.36
C GLN A 120 4.48 20.43 3.32
N ILE A 121 4.53 20.18 4.62
CA ILE A 121 4.31 21.22 5.65
C ILE A 121 5.29 22.38 5.48
N LYS A 122 6.59 22.08 5.35
CA LYS A 122 7.63 23.11 5.17
C LYS A 122 7.42 23.99 3.92
N ASN A 123 6.88 23.40 2.87
CA ASN A 123 6.69 24.10 1.59
C ASN A 123 5.23 24.49 1.32
N PHE A 124 4.34 24.37 2.29
CA PHE A 124 2.89 24.49 2.11
C PHE A 124 2.47 25.83 1.52
N LYS A 125 3.07 26.94 1.97
CA LYS A 125 2.78 28.28 1.43
C LYS A 125 3.09 28.45 -0.06
N LYS A 126 4.07 27.68 -0.58
CA LYS A 126 4.52 27.74 -1.98
C LYS A 126 3.84 26.70 -2.86
N ILE A 127 3.51 25.54 -2.29
CA ILE A 127 2.97 24.37 -3.00
C ILE A 127 1.69 23.96 -2.30
N LYS A 128 0.56 24.38 -2.84
CA LYS A 128 -0.77 24.19 -2.28
C LYS A 128 -1.77 23.86 -3.38
N ASN A 129 -2.96 23.44 -3.00
CA ASN A 129 -4.09 23.10 -3.89
C ASN A 129 -3.67 22.06 -4.94
N LYS A 130 -2.99 21.00 -4.48
CA LYS A 130 -2.44 19.93 -5.31
C LYS A 130 -2.90 18.57 -4.83
N LEU A 131 -3.03 17.69 -5.81
CA LEU A 131 -3.26 16.27 -5.61
C LEU A 131 -2.05 15.50 -6.11
N PHE A 132 -1.57 14.53 -5.32
CA PHE A 132 -0.45 13.67 -5.64
C PHE A 132 -0.81 12.20 -5.49
N THR A 133 -0.24 11.37 -6.35
CA THR A 133 -0.20 9.92 -6.14
C THR A 133 1.09 9.55 -5.43
N VAL A 134 0.97 8.85 -4.30
CA VAL A 134 2.07 8.55 -3.40
C VAL A 134 2.10 7.06 -3.05
N GLY A 135 3.25 6.41 -3.17
CA GLY A 135 3.38 4.99 -2.83
C GLY A 135 4.81 4.49 -2.89
N GLY A 136 4.99 3.19 -2.66
CA GLY A 136 6.30 2.52 -2.78
C GLY A 136 6.82 2.46 -4.22
N SER A 137 5.92 2.60 -5.19
CA SER A 137 6.20 2.55 -6.62
C SER A 137 7.00 1.29 -7.01
N THR A 138 7.89 1.39 -7.99
CA THR A 138 8.76 0.26 -8.38
C THR A 138 9.89 0.01 -7.38
N ARG A 139 10.14 0.91 -6.44
CA ARG A 139 11.14 0.74 -5.38
C ARG A 139 10.71 -0.31 -4.36
N SER A 140 9.44 -0.33 -4.02
CA SER A 140 8.87 -1.20 -3.00
C SER A 140 7.50 -1.70 -3.44
N ASN A 141 7.47 -2.85 -4.08
CA ASN A 141 6.26 -3.56 -4.46
C ASN A 141 6.42 -5.05 -4.21
N THR A 142 5.31 -5.74 -4.05
CA THR A 142 5.31 -7.17 -3.76
C THR A 142 4.02 -7.83 -4.20
N SER A 143 4.08 -9.10 -4.57
CA SER A 143 2.94 -10.00 -4.54
C SER A 143 2.82 -10.64 -3.14
N LEU A 144 1.65 -11.19 -2.79
CA LEU A 144 1.54 -11.94 -1.54
C LEU A 144 2.48 -13.13 -1.50
N LYS A 145 2.70 -13.78 -2.65
CA LYS A 145 3.64 -14.90 -2.78
C LYS A 145 5.10 -14.49 -2.53
N ASP A 146 5.50 -13.32 -3.04
CA ASP A 146 6.86 -12.82 -2.81
C ASP A 146 7.02 -12.28 -1.39
N LEU A 147 5.99 -11.61 -0.84
CA LEU A 147 5.97 -11.22 0.57
C LEU A 147 6.15 -12.43 1.50
N THR A 148 5.50 -13.56 1.19
CA THR A 148 5.69 -14.82 1.92
C THR A 148 7.16 -15.22 1.98
N LYS A 149 7.85 -15.22 0.82
CA LYS A 149 9.29 -15.57 0.78
C LYS A 149 10.14 -14.59 1.61
N VAL A 150 9.82 -13.30 1.56
CA VAL A 150 10.52 -12.29 2.37
C VAL A 150 10.31 -12.54 3.87
N CYS A 151 9.08 -12.85 4.29
CA CYS A 151 8.77 -13.18 5.67
C CYS A 151 9.42 -14.50 6.12
N GLU A 152 9.39 -15.55 5.31
CA GLU A 152 10.09 -16.83 5.57
C GLU A 152 11.59 -16.60 5.78
N LYS A 153 12.22 -15.82 4.88
CA LYS A 153 13.66 -15.49 4.99
C LYS A 153 13.97 -14.71 6.26
N LYS A 154 13.11 -13.74 6.64
CA LYS A 154 13.35 -12.90 7.82
C LYS A 154 13.10 -13.64 9.13
N THR A 155 12.07 -14.46 9.22
CA THR A 155 11.66 -15.13 10.46
C THR A 155 12.28 -16.52 10.64
N GLY A 156 12.76 -17.16 9.55
CA GLY A 156 13.17 -18.55 9.51
C GLY A 156 11.99 -19.54 9.53
N ASN A 157 10.74 -19.07 9.55
CA ASN A 157 9.56 -19.91 9.70
C ASN A 157 8.80 -20.03 8.38
N LYS A 158 8.55 -21.29 7.95
CA LYS A 158 7.58 -21.61 6.90
C LYS A 158 6.23 -21.88 7.54
N ILE A 159 5.15 -21.39 6.92
CA ILE A 159 3.79 -21.56 7.42
C ILE A 159 2.89 -22.16 6.33
N HIS A 160 1.76 -22.73 6.75
CA HIS A 160 0.78 -23.28 5.82
C HIS A 160 -0.13 -22.20 5.25
N PHE A 161 -0.41 -22.29 3.94
CA PHE A 161 -1.35 -21.43 3.22
C PHE A 161 -2.53 -22.23 2.69
N SER A 162 -3.74 -21.76 3.00
CA SER A 162 -4.94 -22.21 2.31
C SER A 162 -5.29 -21.29 1.14
N LYS A 163 -6.14 -21.75 0.22
CA LYS A 163 -6.58 -20.98 -0.95
C LYS A 163 -8.05 -20.65 -0.85
N LYS A 164 -8.41 -19.40 -1.22
CA LYS A 164 -9.80 -18.98 -1.40
C LYS A 164 -9.92 -18.32 -2.78
N ASN A 165 -10.56 -18.99 -3.73
CA ASN A 165 -10.59 -18.56 -5.13
C ASN A 165 -11.44 -17.33 -5.37
N LYS A 166 -12.50 -17.13 -4.55
CA LYS A 166 -13.48 -16.02 -4.73
C LYS A 166 -12.76 -14.68 -4.61
N THR A 167 -12.74 -13.92 -5.71
CA THR A 167 -12.24 -12.55 -5.76
C THR A 167 -13.36 -11.57 -5.44
N SER A 168 -13.09 -10.57 -4.61
CA SER A 168 -14.02 -9.45 -4.43
C SER A 168 -14.14 -8.66 -5.73
N ILE A 169 -15.33 -8.18 -6.06
CA ILE A 169 -15.58 -7.34 -7.24
C ILE A 169 -14.80 -6.02 -7.21
N TYR A 170 -14.38 -5.58 -6.04
CA TYR A 170 -13.60 -4.36 -5.83
C TYR A 170 -12.10 -4.61 -5.74
N ASP A 171 -11.66 -5.87 -5.73
CA ASP A 171 -10.24 -6.16 -5.63
C ASP A 171 -9.58 -6.03 -7.00
N ILE A 172 -8.34 -5.53 -7.01
CA ILE A 172 -7.57 -5.31 -8.22
C ILE A 172 -6.34 -6.20 -8.24
N SER A 173 -6.01 -6.71 -9.41
CA SER A 173 -4.88 -7.63 -9.55
C SER A 173 -3.52 -6.95 -9.46
N TYR A 174 -3.46 -5.65 -9.81
CA TYR A 174 -2.21 -4.93 -9.92
C TYR A 174 -2.40 -3.45 -9.59
N PHE A 175 -1.62 -2.92 -8.64
CA PHE A 175 -1.56 -1.51 -8.31
C PHE A 175 -0.13 -1.08 -8.00
N ILE A 176 0.41 -0.15 -8.79
CA ILE A 176 1.72 0.49 -8.57
C ILE A 176 1.56 1.99 -8.79
N SER A 177 1.90 2.77 -7.80
CA SER A 177 1.84 4.23 -7.82
C SER A 177 2.91 4.84 -8.74
N ASN A 178 2.55 5.94 -9.40
CA ASN A 178 3.48 6.77 -10.15
C ASN A 178 3.84 8.03 -9.38
N ASN A 179 4.93 8.01 -8.67
CA ASN A 179 5.39 9.12 -7.83
C ASN A 179 6.04 10.28 -8.61
N LYS A 180 5.99 10.29 -9.96
CA LYS A 180 6.75 11.26 -10.78
C LYS A 180 6.46 12.70 -10.39
N GLN A 181 5.20 13.05 -10.16
CA GLN A 181 4.79 14.41 -9.84
C GLN A 181 5.27 14.83 -8.44
N VAL A 182 4.96 14.04 -7.41
CA VAL A 182 5.39 14.33 -6.03
C VAL A 182 6.90 14.33 -5.89
N SER A 183 7.61 13.43 -6.58
CA SER A 183 9.07 13.39 -6.61
C SER A 183 9.68 14.65 -7.22
N LYS A 184 9.10 15.15 -8.33
CA LYS A 184 9.58 16.39 -8.98
C LYS A 184 9.37 17.61 -8.08
N VAL A 185 8.19 17.69 -7.43
CA VAL A 185 7.80 18.86 -6.66
C VAL A 185 8.57 18.97 -5.34
N TYR A 186 8.74 17.86 -4.63
CA TYR A 186 9.34 17.86 -3.28
C TYR A 186 10.77 17.32 -3.23
N ASN A 187 11.35 16.95 -4.37
CA ASN A 187 12.64 16.21 -4.40
C ASN A 187 12.61 15.04 -3.39
N TRP A 188 11.54 14.25 -3.45
CA TRP A 188 11.30 13.14 -2.55
C TRP A 188 11.13 11.82 -3.32
N ARG A 189 11.65 10.75 -2.77
CA ARG A 189 11.48 9.38 -3.28
C ARG A 189 11.46 8.40 -2.11
N PRO A 190 10.67 7.30 -2.20
CA PRO A 190 10.73 6.25 -1.21
C PRO A 190 12.15 5.65 -1.16
N LYS A 191 12.70 5.53 0.05
CA LYS A 191 14.06 5.00 0.31
C LYS A 191 14.02 3.53 0.68
N LYS A 192 13.04 3.15 1.51
CA LYS A 192 12.88 1.79 2.03
C LYS A 192 12.13 0.90 1.03
N ASN A 193 12.53 -0.35 0.92
CA ASN A 193 11.88 -1.37 0.10
C ASN A 193 11.13 -2.38 0.97
N ILE A 194 10.48 -3.37 0.35
CA ILE A 194 9.68 -4.37 1.07
C ILE A 194 10.50 -5.17 2.10
N ASN A 195 11.79 -5.43 1.85
CA ASN A 195 12.64 -6.12 2.82
C ASN A 195 12.88 -5.25 4.07
N ASN A 196 13.10 -3.94 3.89
CA ASN A 196 13.23 -3.00 5.00
C ASN A 196 11.92 -2.92 5.80
N ILE A 197 10.76 -2.84 5.13
CA ILE A 197 9.45 -2.79 5.78
C ILE A 197 9.22 -4.04 6.63
N VAL A 198 9.45 -5.22 6.06
CA VAL A 198 9.31 -6.50 6.79
C VAL A 198 10.31 -6.59 7.95
N HIS A 199 11.55 -6.12 7.75
CA HIS A 199 12.55 -6.07 8.81
C HIS A 199 12.10 -5.20 9.98
N ASP A 200 11.68 -3.96 9.72
CA ASP A 200 11.31 -3.01 10.76
C ASP A 200 10.06 -3.45 11.52
N ILE A 201 9.07 -4.04 10.83
CA ILE A 201 7.90 -4.65 11.47
C ILE A 201 8.30 -5.84 12.33
N TYR A 202 9.19 -6.71 11.86
CA TYR A 202 9.66 -7.87 12.60
C TYR A 202 10.40 -7.45 13.89
N GLU A 203 11.29 -6.46 13.83
CA GLU A 203 12.00 -5.97 15.00
C GLU A 203 11.04 -5.32 16.02
N TRP A 204 10.04 -4.55 15.55
CA TRP A 204 8.99 -4.04 16.41
C TRP A 204 8.19 -5.17 17.09
N ILE A 205 7.74 -6.17 16.32
CA ILE A 205 7.01 -7.32 16.88
C ILE A 205 7.86 -8.04 17.93
N LYS A 206 9.14 -8.25 17.66
CA LYS A 206 10.06 -8.91 18.59
C LYS A 206 10.20 -8.15 19.91
N LYS A 207 10.38 -6.83 19.81
CA LYS A 207 10.55 -5.94 20.96
C LYS A 207 9.29 -5.92 21.85
N ASP A 208 8.11 -5.81 21.25
CA ASP A 208 6.85 -5.62 21.98
C ASP A 208 5.97 -6.88 22.02
N TYR A 209 6.54 -8.06 21.74
CA TYR A 209 5.83 -9.32 21.53
C TYR A 209 4.76 -9.61 22.59
N HIS A 210 5.09 -9.52 23.87
CA HIS A 210 4.16 -9.82 24.96
C HIS A 210 2.96 -8.89 24.98
N LYS A 211 3.15 -7.60 24.72
CA LYS A 211 2.08 -6.61 24.61
C LYS A 211 1.20 -6.89 23.39
N LEU A 212 1.84 -7.15 22.23
CA LEU A 212 1.14 -7.37 20.98
C LEU A 212 0.29 -8.65 20.98
N LYS A 213 0.70 -9.69 21.67
CA LYS A 213 -0.03 -10.96 21.78
C LYS A 213 -1.44 -10.80 22.38
N ILE A 214 -1.67 -9.75 23.15
CA ILE A 214 -2.98 -9.45 23.76
C ILE A 214 -3.95 -8.96 22.66
N TYR A 215 -3.46 -8.18 21.70
CA TYR A 215 -4.27 -7.52 20.68
C TYR A 215 -4.30 -8.28 19.32
N LEU A 216 -3.25 -9.01 18.98
CA LEU A 216 -3.08 -9.77 17.75
C LEU A 216 -3.29 -11.27 17.99
N ARG A 217 -4.50 -11.68 18.34
CA ARG A 217 -4.87 -13.08 18.56
C ARG A 217 -5.00 -13.88 17.29
#